data_c5d5d0a39fffb8c37f04e339cac01f35
#
_entry.id   c5d5d0a39fffb8c37f04e339cac01f35
#
_cell.length_a   1.000
_cell.length_b   1.000
_cell.length_c   1.000
_cell.angle_alpha   90.00
_cell.angle_beta   90.00
_cell.angle_gamma   90.00
#
_symmetry.space_group_name_H-M   'P 1'
#
loop_
_entity.id
_entity.type
_entity.pdbx_description
1 polymer ?
#
loop_
_entity_poly.entity_id
_entity_poly.type
_entity_poly.pdbx_seq_one_letter_code
_entity_poly.pdbx_strand_id
1 'polypeptide(L)' 'KNCIINNKSLIEHDAVIGNHCHIATGAIINGEVSVGNETFIGSGAITKQCISIGNNCIVGAGVILKSDVRPNQVIKN' A
#
# COMPACT_ATOMS: atom_id res chain seq x y z
N LYS A 1 -2.24 -3.57 12.83
CA LYS A 1 -3.52 -3.79 13.50
C LYS A 1 -4.61 -2.89 12.95
N ASN A 2 -5.83 -3.33 13.07
CA ASN A 2 -7.00 -2.56 12.64
C ASN A 2 -6.92 -2.18 11.16
N CYS A 3 -6.35 -3.06 10.36
CA CYS A 3 -6.27 -2.84 8.93
C CYS A 3 -7.48 -3.46 8.24
N ILE A 4 -7.92 -2.84 7.16
CA ILE A 4 -8.93 -3.40 6.27
C ILE A 4 -8.20 -3.90 5.03
N ILE A 5 -8.25 -5.20 4.80
CA ILE A 5 -7.64 -5.81 3.63
C ILE A 5 -8.76 -6.46 2.85
N ASN A 6 -9.12 -5.83 1.74
CA ASN A 6 -10.30 -6.23 0.97
C ASN A 6 -10.04 -7.45 0.10
N ASN A 7 -11.14 -7.96 -0.47
CA ASN A 7 -11.12 -9.16 -1.30
C ASN A 7 -10.18 -8.98 -2.50
N LYS A 8 -9.56 -10.08 -2.89
CA LYS A 8 -8.66 -10.15 -4.05
C LYS A 8 -7.44 -9.26 -3.94
N SER A 9 -7.21 -8.64 -2.78
CA SER A 9 -5.94 -8.00 -2.54
C SER A 9 -4.91 -9.08 -2.22
N LEU A 10 -3.66 -8.82 -2.56
CA LEU A 10 -2.57 -9.77 -2.36
C LEU A 10 -1.45 -9.08 -1.61
N ILE A 11 -1.04 -9.69 -0.50
CA ILE A 11 0.08 -9.20 0.28
C ILE A 11 1.13 -10.29 0.29
N GLU A 12 2.24 -10.03 -0.37
CA GLU A 12 3.28 -11.03 -0.55
C GLU A 12 4.15 -11.17 0.70
N HIS A 13 5.06 -12.15 0.66
CA HIS A 13 5.88 -12.50 1.80
C HIS A 13 6.71 -11.32 2.29
N ASP A 14 6.89 -11.26 3.60
CA ASP A 14 7.72 -10.25 4.27
C ASP A 14 7.27 -8.82 4.04
N ALA A 15 6.07 -8.60 3.51
CA ALA A 15 5.49 -7.26 3.48
C ALA A 15 4.99 -6.91 4.88
N VAL A 16 5.18 -5.66 5.28
CA VAL A 16 4.77 -5.18 6.60
C VAL A 16 3.75 -4.08 6.40
N ILE A 17 2.57 -4.28 6.97
CA ILE A 17 1.47 -3.29 6.91
C ILE A 17 1.30 -2.69 8.30
N GLY A 18 1.41 -1.37 8.37
CA GLY A 18 1.24 -0.66 9.64
C GLY A 18 -0.19 -0.70 10.15
N ASN A 19 -0.46 0.11 11.16
CA ASN A 19 -1.77 0.14 11.81
C ASN A 19 -2.76 1.02 11.05
N HIS A 20 -4.03 0.64 11.10
CA HIS A 20 -5.14 1.44 10.55
C HIS A 20 -5.00 1.72 9.06
N CYS A 21 -4.46 0.77 8.32
CA CYS A 21 -4.33 0.87 6.89
C CYS A 21 -5.56 0.31 6.18
N HIS A 22 -5.79 0.74 4.96
CA HIS A 22 -6.84 0.21 4.12
C HIS A 22 -6.23 -0.24 2.80
N ILE A 23 -6.24 -1.54 2.55
CA ILE A 23 -5.76 -2.12 1.30
C ILE A 23 -6.99 -2.50 0.49
N ALA A 24 -7.25 -1.76 -0.57
CA ALA A 24 -8.49 -1.90 -1.32
C ALA A 24 -8.48 -3.11 -2.25
N THR A 25 -9.64 -3.40 -2.82
CA THR A 25 -9.85 -4.60 -3.63
C THR A 25 -8.85 -4.69 -4.78
N GLY A 26 -8.24 -5.86 -4.92
CA GLY A 26 -7.32 -6.12 -6.02
C GLY A 26 -5.96 -5.46 -5.94
N ALA A 27 -5.69 -4.72 -4.87
CA ALA A 27 -4.36 -4.14 -4.69
C ALA A 27 -3.32 -5.24 -4.45
N ILE A 28 -2.11 -5.02 -4.94
CA ILE A 28 -1.02 -5.98 -4.78
C ILE A 28 0.14 -5.32 -4.06
N ILE A 29 0.44 -5.83 -2.88
CA ILE A 29 1.59 -5.38 -2.09
C ILE A 29 2.66 -6.45 -2.26
N ASN A 30 3.67 -6.16 -3.07
CA ASN A 30 4.71 -7.14 -3.37
C ASN A 30 5.65 -7.33 -2.19
N GLY A 31 6.56 -8.30 -2.32
CA GLY A 31 7.39 -8.75 -1.22
C GLY A 31 8.25 -7.66 -0.62
N GLU A 32 8.44 -7.71 0.68
CA GLU A 32 9.32 -6.81 1.43
C GLU A 32 8.96 -5.34 1.30
N VAL A 33 7.71 -5.03 0.96
CA VAL A 33 7.21 -3.65 0.98
C VAL A 33 6.81 -3.31 2.41
N SER A 34 7.14 -2.10 2.84
CA SER A 34 6.72 -1.59 4.14
C SER A 34 5.70 -0.48 3.92
N VAL A 35 4.52 -0.64 4.49
CA VAL A 35 3.46 0.38 4.42
C VAL A 35 3.27 0.98 5.80
N GLY A 36 3.43 2.29 5.89
CA GLY A 36 3.30 3.00 7.15
C GLY A 36 1.86 3.05 7.67
N ASN A 37 1.69 3.65 8.82
CA ASN A 37 0.37 3.69 9.47
C ASN A 37 -0.59 4.62 8.74
N GLU A 38 -1.88 4.32 8.83
CA GLU A 38 -2.96 5.18 8.34
C GLU A 38 -2.85 5.49 6.85
N THR A 39 -2.35 4.52 6.08
CA THR A 39 -2.16 4.67 4.65
C THR A 39 -3.25 3.94 3.91
N PHE A 40 -3.74 4.54 2.83
CA PHE A 40 -4.75 3.96 1.96
C PHE A 40 -4.10 3.55 0.63
N ILE A 41 -4.28 2.28 0.27
CA ILE A 41 -3.82 1.76 -1.02
C ILE A 41 -5.05 1.46 -1.86
N GLY A 42 -5.22 2.19 -2.95
CA GLY A 42 -6.42 2.14 -3.77
C GLY A 42 -6.58 0.83 -4.54
N SER A 43 -7.79 0.61 -5.04
CA SER A 43 -8.14 -0.61 -5.77
C SER A 43 -7.22 -0.80 -6.97
N GLY A 44 -6.70 -2.02 -7.13
CA GLY A 44 -5.86 -2.36 -8.26
C GLY A 44 -4.48 -1.71 -8.26
N ALA A 45 -4.12 -0.98 -7.21
CA ALA A 45 -2.78 -0.41 -7.13
C ALA A 45 -1.75 -1.53 -6.92
N ILE A 46 -0.57 -1.34 -7.45
CA ILE A 46 0.51 -2.33 -7.37
C ILE A 46 1.75 -1.64 -6.86
N THR A 47 2.38 -2.21 -5.84
CA THR A 47 3.65 -1.70 -5.35
C THR A 47 4.78 -2.63 -5.80
N LYS A 48 5.83 -2.05 -6.35
CA LYS A 48 7.04 -2.80 -6.64
C LYS A 48 7.62 -3.34 -5.34
N GLN A 49 8.33 -4.47 -5.40
CA GLN A 49 8.93 -5.06 -4.21
C GLN A 49 9.97 -4.13 -3.57
N CYS A 50 10.17 -4.28 -2.29
CA CYS A 50 11.23 -3.64 -1.50
C CYS A 50 11.11 -2.13 -1.40
N ILE A 51 9.94 -1.54 -1.62
CA ILE A 51 9.76 -0.09 -1.43
C ILE A 51 9.13 0.19 -0.07
N SER A 52 9.26 1.43 0.35
CA SER A 52 8.72 1.89 1.62
C SER A 52 7.70 3.00 1.36
N ILE A 53 6.50 2.84 1.91
CA ILE A 53 5.44 3.84 1.81
C ILE A 53 5.25 4.44 3.20
N GLY A 54 5.35 5.75 3.30
CA GLY A 54 5.29 6.43 4.59
C GLY A 54 3.91 6.39 5.24
N ASN A 55 3.82 7.01 6.40
CA ASN A 55 2.56 7.12 7.13
C ASN A 55 1.62 8.09 6.43
N ASN A 56 0.33 7.85 6.60
CA ASN A 56 -0.71 8.80 6.20
C ASN A 56 -0.64 9.14 4.71
N CYS A 57 -0.39 8.14 3.88
CA CYS A 57 -0.33 8.30 2.44
C CYS A 57 -1.62 7.83 1.80
N ILE A 58 -1.93 8.35 0.61
CA ILE A 58 -3.03 7.88 -0.21
C ILE A 58 -2.47 7.52 -1.57
N VAL A 59 -2.59 6.25 -1.93
CA VAL A 59 -2.19 5.75 -3.25
C VAL A 59 -3.47 5.49 -4.03
N GLY A 60 -3.63 6.20 -5.13
CA GLY A 60 -4.85 6.13 -5.93
C GLY A 60 -5.06 4.78 -6.60
N ALA A 61 -6.29 4.54 -7.06
CA ALA A 61 -6.64 3.30 -7.75
C ALA A 61 -5.81 3.15 -9.02
N GLY A 62 -5.33 1.94 -9.26
CA GLY A 62 -4.59 1.59 -10.47
C GLY A 62 -3.18 2.16 -10.54
N VAL A 63 -2.71 2.83 -9.51
CA VAL A 63 -1.36 3.38 -9.50
C VAL A 63 -0.34 2.25 -9.40
N ILE A 64 0.73 2.34 -10.17
CA ILE A 64 1.85 1.43 -10.06
C ILE A 64 3.00 2.18 -9.40
N LEU A 65 3.29 1.83 -8.15
CA LEU A 65 4.37 2.47 -7.40
C LEU A 65 5.69 1.78 -7.68
N LYS A 66 6.68 2.55 -8.09
CA LYS A 66 7.99 2.03 -8.45
C LYS A 66 9.10 2.51 -7.53
N SER A 67 8.80 3.41 -6.62
CA SER A 67 9.80 3.96 -5.71
C SER A 67 9.15 4.32 -4.38
N ASP A 68 9.98 4.60 -3.39
CA ASP A 68 9.53 4.94 -2.06
C ASP A 68 8.63 6.18 -2.06
N VAL A 69 7.72 6.23 -1.10
CA VAL A 69 6.80 7.35 -0.93
C VAL A 69 7.00 7.95 0.46
N ARG A 70 7.25 9.23 0.52
CA ARG A 70 7.39 9.94 1.80
C ARG A 70 6.05 10.03 2.51
N PRO A 71 6.08 10.25 3.84
CA PRO A 71 4.82 10.42 4.58
C PRO A 71 3.98 11.57 4.04
N ASN A 72 2.68 11.43 4.21
CA ASN A 72 1.68 12.47 3.91
C ASN A 72 1.58 12.82 2.43
N GLN A 73 1.85 11.85 1.55
CA GLN A 73 1.76 12.06 0.11
C GLN A 73 0.47 11.49 -0.44
N VAL A 74 -0.01 12.10 -1.52
CA VAL A 74 -1.11 11.60 -2.33
C VAL A 74 -0.55 11.31 -3.71
N ILE A 75 -0.60 10.04 -4.11
CA ILE A 75 -0.04 9.60 -5.39
C ILE A 75 -1.21 9.22 -6.30
N LYS A 76 -1.30 9.85 -7.45
CA LYS A 76 -2.35 9.61 -8.44
C LYS A 76 -1.75 9.30 -9.79
N ASN A 77 -2.55 8.69 -10.63
CA ASN A 77 -2.18 8.51 -12.04
C ASN A 77 -2.07 9.85 -12.76
#